data_c7d95134a74da25517d21dd4383d3b69
#
_entry.id   c7d95134a74da25517d21dd4383d3b69
#
_cell.length_a   1.000
_cell.length_b   1.000
_cell.length_c   1.000
_cell.angle_alpha   90.00
_cell.angle_beta   90.00
_cell.angle_gamma   90.00
#
_symmetry.space_group_name_H-M   'P 1'
#
loop_
_entity.id
_entity.type
_entity.pdbx_description
1 polymer ?
#
loop_
_entity_poly.entity_id
_entity_poly.type
_entity_poly.pdbx_seq_one_letter_code
_entity_poly.pdbx_strand_id
1 'polypeptide(L)'
;MTQTIGIHKILCSGPADLAAAAQLIESGALHPDEIVAVMGKTEGNGCVNDFTRDFATQAWCALLAPHLGVSAQAVHRRVAFVMSGGTEGVLSPHFTVFTRSNSDAPPSSTPRLSVGIAFTRDFLPEEMGRMAQVSETAAAVTAAMHDAGIGNHSDVHFVQIKCPLLTAAKIAAATARGAAPVTHDTYESMGASRAASALGVAVALGEIDAATLADAAIGRDWSDRQSVV
;
A
#
# COMPACT_ATOMS: atom_id res chain seq x y z
N MET A 1 -15.71 -9.84 17.09
CA MET A 1 -14.58 -9.11 17.72
C MET A 1 -14.60 -7.69 17.22
N THR A 2 -14.45 -6.71 18.09
CA THR A 2 -14.39 -5.29 17.73
C THR A 2 -12.93 -4.89 17.58
N GLN A 3 -12.58 -4.27 16.45
CA GLN A 3 -11.23 -3.73 16.24
C GLN A 3 -11.05 -2.43 17.03
N THR A 4 -9.88 -2.25 17.62
CA THR A 4 -9.39 -0.97 18.13
C THR A 4 -8.16 -0.57 17.36
N ILE A 5 -8.21 0.59 16.72
CA ILE A 5 -7.12 1.12 15.90
C ILE A 5 -6.39 2.19 16.70
N GLY A 6 -5.08 2.00 16.86
CA GLY A 6 -4.15 3.01 17.35
C GLY A 6 -3.46 3.71 16.17
N ILE A 7 -3.18 5.01 16.33
CA ILE A 7 -2.45 5.80 15.34
C ILE A 7 -1.31 6.53 16.05
N HIS A 8 -0.08 6.26 15.64
CA HIS A 8 1.12 6.88 16.20
C HIS A 8 1.85 7.68 15.12
N LYS A 9 1.87 9.00 15.25
CA LYS A 9 2.70 9.85 14.41
C LYS A 9 4.08 10.00 15.03
N ILE A 10 5.10 9.55 14.32
CA ILE A 10 6.48 9.50 14.77
C ILE A 10 7.32 10.39 13.86
N LEU A 11 7.86 11.48 14.40
CA LEU A 11 8.80 12.35 13.68
C LEU A 11 10.15 11.65 13.57
N CYS A 12 10.84 11.87 12.47
CA CYS A 12 12.18 11.33 12.22
C CYS A 12 13.07 12.38 11.54
N SER A 13 14.37 12.22 11.65
CA SER A 13 15.37 13.09 11.01
C SER A 13 15.80 12.58 9.64
N GLY A 14 15.34 11.39 9.25
CA GLY A 14 15.66 10.75 7.98
C GLY A 14 14.96 9.41 7.82
N PRO A 15 15.07 8.79 6.64
CA PRO A 15 14.28 7.61 6.28
C PRO A 15 14.56 6.36 7.12
N ALA A 16 15.72 6.26 7.76
CA ALA A 16 16.08 5.15 8.64
C ALA A 16 16.18 5.54 10.12
N ASP A 17 15.80 6.77 10.48
CA ASP A 17 15.75 7.20 11.87
C ASP A 17 14.50 6.65 12.54
N LEU A 18 14.66 5.54 13.25
CA LEU A 18 13.60 4.84 13.97
C LEU A 18 13.81 4.89 15.50
N ALA A 19 14.67 5.81 15.99
CA ALA A 19 14.97 5.91 17.42
C ALA A 19 13.70 6.13 18.28
N ALA A 20 12.82 7.03 17.84
CA ALA A 20 11.56 7.29 18.53
C ALA A 20 10.61 6.09 18.48
N ALA A 21 10.58 5.36 17.37
CA ALA A 21 9.79 4.12 17.26
C ALA A 21 10.30 3.03 18.21
N ALA A 22 11.63 2.84 18.27
CA ALA A 22 12.25 1.90 19.19
C ALA A 22 11.93 2.24 20.66
N GLN A 23 11.99 3.51 21.06
CA GLN A 23 11.62 3.96 22.40
C GLN A 23 10.14 3.68 22.74
N LEU A 24 9.24 3.86 21.78
CA LEU A 24 7.82 3.53 21.98
C LEU A 24 7.61 2.03 22.16
N ILE A 25 8.37 1.20 21.44
CA ILE A 25 8.34 -0.26 21.60
C ILE A 25 8.92 -0.66 22.97
N GLU A 26 10.07 -0.14 23.34
CA GLU A 26 10.72 -0.43 24.62
C GLU A 26 9.87 -0.02 25.83
N SER A 27 9.17 1.09 25.73
CA SER A 27 8.26 1.56 26.78
C SER A 27 6.90 0.83 26.82
N GLY A 28 6.61 -0.04 25.84
CA GLY A 28 5.32 -0.71 25.70
C GLY A 28 4.19 0.20 25.21
N ALA A 29 4.49 1.40 24.72
CA ALA A 29 3.50 2.29 24.12
C ALA A 29 3.15 1.93 22.67
N LEU A 30 3.99 1.14 22.01
CA LEU A 30 3.78 0.59 20.68
C LEU A 30 4.08 -0.91 20.69
N HIS A 31 3.06 -1.71 20.42
CA HIS A 31 3.18 -3.17 20.38
C HIS A 31 3.49 -3.65 18.96
N PRO A 32 4.66 -4.25 18.71
CA PRO A 32 5.08 -4.66 17.36
C PRO A 32 4.13 -5.64 16.67
N ASP A 33 3.52 -6.54 17.41
CA ASP A 33 2.58 -7.55 16.93
C ASP A 33 1.22 -6.99 16.51
N GLU A 34 0.87 -5.80 17.00
CA GLU A 34 -0.34 -5.06 16.61
C GLU A 34 -0.14 -4.17 15.38
N ILE A 35 1.11 -3.93 14.93
CA ILE A 35 1.37 -3.06 13.79
C ILE A 35 0.88 -3.72 12.50
N VAL A 36 -0.08 -3.07 11.83
CA VAL A 36 -0.65 -3.55 10.55
C VAL A 36 -0.19 -2.73 9.36
N ALA A 37 0.07 -1.42 9.55
CA ALA A 37 0.54 -0.58 8.46
C ALA A 37 1.48 0.53 8.95
N VAL A 38 2.43 0.91 8.10
CA VAL A 38 3.32 2.06 8.29
C VAL A 38 3.31 2.91 7.04
N MET A 39 2.85 4.14 7.16
CA MET A 39 2.92 5.15 6.11
C MET A 39 4.03 6.14 6.44
N GLY A 40 4.95 6.40 5.51
CA GLY A 40 6.10 7.27 5.76
C GLY A 40 6.27 8.37 4.72
N LYS A 41 6.73 9.53 5.20
CA LYS A 41 7.28 10.60 4.36
C LYS A 41 8.80 10.59 4.55
N THR A 42 9.53 10.30 3.46
CA THR A 42 10.95 9.88 3.56
C THR A 42 11.95 10.89 3.01
N GLU A 43 11.52 12.10 2.65
CA GLU A 43 12.38 13.17 2.07
C GLU A 43 13.16 12.78 0.80
N GLY A 44 12.77 11.71 0.12
CA GLY A 44 13.33 11.39 -1.19
C GLY A 44 12.76 12.31 -2.27
N ASN A 45 13.28 12.17 -3.48
CA ASN A 45 12.83 12.99 -4.62
C ASN A 45 11.45 12.60 -5.17
N GLY A 46 10.85 11.52 -4.69
CA GLY A 46 9.54 11.01 -5.14
C GLY A 46 9.52 10.42 -6.54
N CYS A 47 10.65 10.41 -7.26
CA CYS A 47 10.77 9.84 -8.59
C CYS A 47 11.09 8.34 -8.56
N VAL A 48 11.26 7.74 -9.74
CA VAL A 48 11.52 6.29 -9.88
C VAL A 48 12.84 5.83 -9.26
N ASN A 49 13.80 6.71 -9.12
CA ASN A 49 15.11 6.46 -8.51
C ASN A 49 15.17 6.81 -7.00
N ASP A 50 14.03 7.09 -6.38
CA ASP A 50 13.97 7.40 -4.95
C ASP A 50 14.20 6.13 -4.12
N PHE A 51 15.42 5.95 -3.65
CA PHE A 51 15.81 4.81 -2.81
C PHE A 51 15.38 4.97 -1.34
N THR A 52 14.99 6.18 -0.90
CA THR A 52 14.64 6.44 0.51
C THR A 52 13.43 5.63 0.96
N ARG A 53 12.51 5.34 0.05
CA ARG A 53 11.32 4.54 0.32
C ARG A 53 11.65 3.10 0.70
N ASP A 54 12.51 2.46 -0.07
CA ASP A 54 12.94 1.09 0.21
C ASP A 54 13.87 1.05 1.42
N PHE A 55 14.72 2.07 1.60
CA PHE A 55 15.59 2.18 2.77
C PHE A 55 14.77 2.31 4.06
N ALA A 56 13.74 3.16 4.09
CA ALA A 56 12.83 3.25 5.23
C ALA A 56 12.11 1.93 5.51
N THR A 57 11.60 1.27 4.45
CA THR A 57 10.94 -0.04 4.59
C THR A 57 11.89 -1.09 5.18
N GLN A 58 13.13 -1.16 4.70
CA GLN A 58 14.13 -2.09 5.22
C GLN A 58 14.48 -1.80 6.68
N ALA A 59 14.62 -0.52 7.06
CA ALA A 59 14.86 -0.13 8.43
C ALA A 59 13.73 -0.59 9.37
N TRP A 60 12.48 -0.36 8.99
CA TRP A 60 11.31 -0.85 9.73
C TRP A 60 11.28 -2.37 9.83
N CYS A 61 11.53 -3.08 8.73
CA CYS A 61 11.58 -4.54 8.75
C CYS A 61 12.68 -5.06 9.69
N ALA A 62 13.86 -4.41 9.69
CA ALA A 62 14.96 -4.78 10.60
C ALA A 62 14.61 -4.51 12.07
N LEU A 63 13.94 -3.39 12.37
CA LEU A 63 13.49 -3.08 13.72
C LEU A 63 12.47 -4.10 14.24
N LEU A 64 11.47 -4.44 13.42
CA LEU A 64 10.37 -5.30 13.86
C LEU A 64 10.69 -6.79 13.87
N ALA A 65 11.61 -7.25 13.03
CA ALA A 65 11.94 -8.67 12.87
C ALA A 65 12.27 -9.40 14.19
N PRO A 66 13.16 -8.88 15.07
CA PRO A 66 13.47 -9.54 16.34
C PRO A 66 12.27 -9.59 17.29
N HIS A 67 11.44 -8.55 17.33
CA HIS A 67 10.25 -8.50 18.18
C HIS A 67 9.16 -9.50 17.74
N LEU A 68 9.06 -9.74 16.44
CA LEU A 68 8.09 -10.66 15.86
C LEU A 68 8.62 -12.11 15.73
N GLY A 69 9.91 -12.35 16.00
CA GLY A 69 10.53 -13.66 15.87
C GLY A 69 10.55 -14.18 14.43
N VAL A 70 10.62 -13.30 13.43
CA VAL A 70 10.59 -13.65 12.01
C VAL A 70 11.71 -12.96 11.23
N SER A 71 11.94 -13.36 9.97
CA SER A 71 12.88 -12.64 9.10
C SER A 71 12.33 -11.27 8.68
N ALA A 72 13.22 -10.33 8.34
CA ALA A 72 12.83 -9.02 7.80
C ALA A 72 11.92 -9.16 6.55
N GLN A 73 12.18 -10.14 5.69
CA GLN A 73 11.32 -10.43 4.54
C GLN A 73 9.91 -10.88 4.94
N ALA A 74 9.78 -11.63 6.04
CA ALA A 74 8.47 -12.05 6.55
C ALA A 74 7.69 -10.87 7.16
N VAL A 75 8.37 -9.91 7.79
CA VAL A 75 7.75 -8.64 8.24
C VAL A 75 7.12 -7.91 7.07
N HIS A 76 7.83 -7.79 5.94
CA HIS A 76 7.34 -7.12 4.74
C HIS A 76 6.05 -7.72 4.15
N ARG A 77 5.76 -8.99 4.49
CA ARG A 77 4.52 -9.68 4.09
C ARG A 77 3.40 -9.60 5.13
N ARG A 78 3.67 -9.06 6.31
CA ARG A 78 2.72 -8.93 7.43
C ARG A 78 2.26 -7.51 7.65
N VAL A 79 3.14 -6.54 7.38
CA VAL A 79 2.89 -5.11 7.60
C VAL A 79 2.84 -4.41 6.25
N ALA A 80 1.80 -3.62 6.02
CA ALA A 80 1.68 -2.82 4.81
C ALA A 80 2.56 -1.58 4.91
N PHE A 81 3.65 -1.53 4.15
CA PHE A 81 4.54 -0.38 4.09
C PHE A 81 4.22 0.51 2.88
N VAL A 82 3.79 1.73 3.13
CA VAL A 82 3.50 2.73 2.10
C VAL A 82 4.37 3.96 2.32
N MET A 83 5.52 3.99 1.64
CA MET A 83 6.49 5.07 1.75
C MET A 83 6.34 6.05 0.58
N SER A 84 6.37 7.34 0.89
CA SER A 84 6.27 8.44 -0.06
C SER A 84 7.48 9.35 0.11
N GLY A 85 8.25 9.55 -0.95
CA GLY A 85 9.24 10.61 -1.06
C GLY A 85 8.59 11.97 -1.37
N GLY A 86 9.39 12.96 -1.73
CA GLY A 86 8.90 14.24 -2.25
C GLY A 86 8.21 15.09 -1.18
N THR A 87 8.83 15.26 -0.02
CA THR A 87 8.34 16.21 1.01
C THR A 87 8.61 17.64 0.62
N GLU A 88 9.71 17.91 -0.09
CA GLU A 88 10.08 19.18 -0.74
C GLU A 88 9.96 20.39 0.16
N GLY A 89 10.32 20.23 1.45
CA GLY A 89 10.27 21.28 2.45
C GLY A 89 8.88 21.68 2.93
N VAL A 90 7.83 21.05 2.43
CA VAL A 90 6.43 21.33 2.83
C VAL A 90 6.00 20.47 4.01
N LEU A 91 6.44 19.19 4.04
CA LEU A 91 6.11 18.25 5.10
C LEU A 91 7.39 17.75 5.78
N SER A 92 7.37 17.76 7.11
CA SER A 92 8.45 17.16 7.90
C SER A 92 8.49 15.65 7.71
N PRO A 93 9.67 15.02 7.70
CA PRO A 93 9.80 13.56 7.67
C PRO A 93 9.11 12.95 8.88
N HIS A 94 8.30 11.93 8.64
CA HIS A 94 7.59 11.22 9.71
C HIS A 94 7.07 9.87 9.25
N PHE A 95 6.73 9.05 10.23
CA PHE A 95 5.96 7.83 10.02
C PHE A 95 4.63 7.94 10.74
N THR A 96 3.58 7.44 10.10
CA THR A 96 2.28 7.18 10.73
C THR A 96 2.13 5.68 10.83
N VAL A 97 2.13 5.16 12.05
CA VAL A 97 2.01 3.74 12.35
C VAL A 97 0.58 3.45 12.77
N PHE A 98 -0.03 2.47 12.14
CA PHE A 98 -1.36 1.97 12.48
C PHE A 98 -1.21 0.65 13.22
N THR A 99 -1.78 0.59 14.42
CA THR A 99 -1.90 -0.64 15.19
C THR A 99 -3.35 -1.10 15.21
N ARG A 100 -3.54 -2.41 15.33
CA ARG A 100 -4.85 -3.03 15.38
C ARG A 100 -4.84 -4.11 16.47
N SER A 101 -5.66 -3.92 17.48
CA SER A 101 -5.99 -4.95 18.46
C SER A 101 -7.45 -5.37 18.33
N ASN A 102 -7.75 -6.60 18.70
CA ASN A 102 -9.11 -7.14 18.72
C ASN A 102 -9.56 -7.30 20.17
N SER A 103 -10.76 -6.88 20.47
CA SER A 103 -11.38 -7.07 21.77
C SER A 103 -12.74 -7.73 21.65
N ASP A 104 -13.14 -8.45 22.70
CA ASP A 104 -14.50 -9.00 22.80
C ASP A 104 -15.52 -7.97 23.31
N ALA A 105 -15.13 -6.70 23.39
CA ALA A 105 -16.03 -5.62 23.76
C ALA A 105 -17.20 -5.55 22.76
N PRO A 106 -18.41 -5.22 23.22
CA PRO A 106 -19.55 -5.05 22.34
C PRO A 106 -19.27 -3.94 21.32
N PRO A 107 -19.84 -4.03 20.12
CA PRO A 107 -19.73 -2.98 19.10
C PRO A 107 -20.13 -1.62 19.69
N SER A 108 -19.33 -0.60 19.41
CA SER A 108 -19.67 0.78 19.79
C SER A 108 -20.84 1.28 18.97
N SER A 109 -21.76 2.01 19.60
CA SER A 109 -22.80 2.76 18.89
C SER A 109 -22.26 3.98 18.14
N THR A 110 -21.03 4.39 18.43
CA THR A 110 -20.35 5.50 17.74
C THR A 110 -19.48 4.93 16.62
N PRO A 111 -19.55 5.50 15.39
CA PRO A 111 -18.65 5.12 14.30
C PRO A 111 -17.18 5.21 14.71
N ARG A 112 -16.39 4.20 14.35
CA ARG A 112 -14.96 4.12 14.65
C ARG A 112 -14.19 3.80 13.40
N LEU A 113 -12.91 4.18 13.38
CA LEU A 113 -11.99 3.76 12.33
C LEU A 113 -11.81 2.24 12.37
N SER A 114 -11.92 1.62 11.20
CA SER A 114 -11.55 0.24 10.95
C SER A 114 -10.47 0.22 9.88
N VAL A 115 -9.50 -0.67 9.98
CA VAL A 115 -8.40 -0.79 9.03
C VAL A 115 -8.23 -2.24 8.64
N GLY A 116 -8.25 -2.50 7.34
CA GLY A 116 -7.90 -3.80 6.77
C GLY A 116 -6.71 -3.69 5.84
N ILE A 117 -5.93 -4.75 5.76
CA ILE A 117 -4.79 -4.86 4.85
C ILE A 117 -4.91 -6.11 4.00
N ALA A 118 -4.44 -6.02 2.76
CA ALA A 118 -4.32 -7.16 1.88
C ALA A 118 -3.14 -6.97 0.91
N PHE A 119 -2.68 -8.06 0.35
CA PHE A 119 -1.60 -8.08 -0.62
C PHE A 119 -2.07 -8.83 -1.87
N THR A 120 -1.70 -8.33 -3.04
CA THR A 120 -1.85 -9.09 -4.28
C THR A 120 -0.74 -10.15 -4.37
N ARG A 121 -0.87 -11.10 -5.29
CA ARG A 121 0.28 -11.86 -5.75
C ARG A 121 1.30 -10.95 -6.44
N ASP A 122 2.50 -11.45 -6.64
CA ASP A 122 3.49 -10.79 -7.48
C ASP A 122 3.01 -10.78 -8.95
N PHE A 123 3.16 -9.63 -9.61
CA PHE A 123 2.82 -9.48 -11.02
C PHE A 123 4.02 -9.84 -11.92
N LEU A 124 3.72 -10.50 -13.03
CA LEU A 124 4.65 -10.51 -14.16
C LEU A 124 4.74 -9.09 -14.74
N PRO A 125 5.89 -8.69 -15.31
CA PRO A 125 6.06 -7.36 -15.85
C PRO A 125 5.02 -6.98 -16.92
N GLU A 126 4.60 -7.95 -17.73
CA GLU A 126 3.60 -7.80 -18.78
C GLU A 126 2.16 -7.65 -18.28
N GLU A 127 1.91 -7.93 -17.00
CA GLU A 127 0.60 -7.78 -16.34
C GLU A 127 0.40 -6.40 -15.75
N MET A 128 1.49 -5.67 -15.48
CA MET A 128 1.43 -4.35 -14.87
C MET A 128 0.79 -3.32 -15.79
N GLY A 129 -0.13 -2.52 -15.24
CA GLY A 129 -0.89 -1.52 -15.98
C GLY A 129 -1.96 -2.11 -16.91
N ARG A 130 -2.36 -3.36 -16.69
CA ARG A 130 -3.35 -4.08 -17.50
C ARG A 130 -4.48 -4.64 -16.65
N MET A 131 -5.46 -5.27 -17.30
CA MET A 131 -6.63 -5.88 -16.65
C MET A 131 -6.26 -6.91 -15.57
N ALA A 132 -5.15 -7.61 -15.70
CA ALA A 132 -4.67 -8.50 -14.65
C ALA A 132 -4.43 -7.73 -13.34
N GLN A 133 -3.81 -6.56 -13.39
CA GLN A 133 -3.63 -5.70 -12.21
C GLN A 133 -4.96 -5.15 -11.68
N VAL A 134 -5.89 -4.77 -12.55
CA VAL A 134 -7.25 -4.35 -12.16
C VAL A 134 -7.92 -5.44 -11.34
N SER A 135 -7.96 -6.66 -11.86
CA SER A 135 -8.63 -7.80 -11.22
C SER A 135 -8.01 -8.18 -9.87
N GLU A 136 -6.69 -8.26 -9.80
CA GLU A 136 -5.97 -8.58 -8.56
C GLU A 136 -6.13 -7.47 -7.51
N THR A 137 -6.13 -6.21 -7.94
CA THR A 137 -6.40 -5.09 -7.04
C THR A 137 -7.82 -5.15 -6.50
N ALA A 138 -8.82 -5.43 -7.34
CA ALA A 138 -10.20 -5.56 -6.91
C ALA A 138 -10.36 -6.69 -5.87
N ALA A 139 -9.73 -7.84 -6.11
CA ALA A 139 -9.72 -8.95 -5.17
C ALA A 139 -9.06 -8.56 -3.83
N ALA A 140 -7.92 -7.85 -3.89
CA ALA A 140 -7.22 -7.39 -2.69
C ALA A 140 -8.03 -6.36 -1.89
N VAL A 141 -8.71 -5.43 -2.55
CA VAL A 141 -9.60 -4.46 -1.88
C VAL A 141 -10.75 -5.17 -1.18
N THR A 142 -11.40 -6.13 -1.84
CA THR A 142 -12.46 -6.95 -1.24
C THR A 142 -11.93 -7.73 -0.02
N ALA A 143 -10.73 -8.29 -0.11
CA ALA A 143 -10.09 -8.98 1.01
C ALA A 143 -9.77 -8.01 2.17
N ALA A 144 -9.28 -6.81 1.88
CA ALA A 144 -9.02 -5.79 2.89
C ALA A 144 -10.32 -5.29 3.57
N MET A 145 -11.41 -5.14 2.83
CA MET A 145 -12.72 -4.84 3.42
C MET A 145 -13.17 -5.93 4.39
N HIS A 146 -13.03 -7.19 4.00
CA HIS A 146 -13.32 -8.32 4.88
C HIS A 146 -12.43 -8.33 6.13
N ASP A 147 -11.13 -8.09 5.98
CA ASP A 147 -10.17 -7.99 7.09
C ASP A 147 -10.49 -6.82 8.04
N ALA A 148 -11.03 -5.72 7.50
CA ALA A 148 -11.53 -4.58 8.28
C ALA A 148 -12.89 -4.81 8.94
N GLY A 149 -13.61 -5.87 8.57
CA GLY A 149 -15.00 -6.09 8.98
C GLY A 149 -16.00 -5.12 8.33
N ILE A 150 -15.65 -4.52 7.18
CA ILE A 150 -16.49 -3.60 6.43
C ILE A 150 -17.38 -4.42 5.48
N GLY A 151 -18.69 -4.38 5.71
CA GLY A 151 -19.67 -5.09 4.88
C GLY A 151 -20.38 -4.22 3.85
N ASN A 152 -20.28 -2.89 3.94
CA ASN A 152 -20.92 -1.96 3.02
C ASN A 152 -19.86 -1.09 2.34
N HIS A 153 -19.90 -1.03 1.02
CA HIS A 153 -18.96 -0.22 0.22
C HIS A 153 -19.00 1.28 0.59
N SER A 154 -20.16 1.79 1.01
CA SER A 154 -20.31 3.20 1.45
C SER A 154 -19.53 3.54 2.73
N ASP A 155 -19.08 2.53 3.48
CA ASP A 155 -18.27 2.70 4.68
C ASP A 155 -16.76 2.70 4.38
N VAL A 156 -16.38 2.51 3.11
CA VAL A 156 -15.00 2.64 2.64
C VAL A 156 -14.73 4.10 2.30
N HIS A 157 -13.90 4.75 3.10
CA HIS A 157 -13.59 6.18 2.92
C HIS A 157 -12.20 6.45 2.37
N PHE A 158 -11.32 5.45 2.41
CA PHE A 158 -9.94 5.61 1.94
C PHE A 158 -9.33 4.26 1.59
N VAL A 159 -8.70 4.18 0.43
CA VAL A 159 -7.91 3.03 -0.01
C VAL A 159 -6.53 3.51 -0.40
N GLN A 160 -5.50 3.06 0.33
CA GLN A 160 -4.10 3.37 0.02
C GLN A 160 -3.44 2.16 -0.63
N ILE A 161 -2.84 2.36 -1.79
CA ILE A 161 -2.18 1.29 -2.52
C ILE A 161 -0.72 1.65 -2.81
N LYS A 162 0.20 0.74 -2.50
CA LYS A 162 1.56 0.79 -3.04
C LYS A 162 1.56 0.06 -4.38
N CYS A 163 1.54 0.82 -5.47
CA CYS A 163 1.53 0.28 -6.82
C CYS A 163 2.92 -0.21 -7.24
N PRO A 164 3.02 -1.34 -7.97
CA PRO A 164 4.27 -1.76 -8.59
C PRO A 164 4.66 -0.84 -9.75
N LEU A 165 5.93 -0.88 -10.16
CA LEU A 165 6.43 -0.22 -11.37
C LEU A 165 7.33 -1.17 -12.17
N LEU A 166 7.52 -0.86 -13.46
CA LEU A 166 8.44 -1.55 -14.32
C LEU A 166 9.85 -0.97 -14.16
N THR A 167 10.76 -1.77 -13.60
CA THR A 167 12.18 -1.46 -13.63
C THR A 167 12.82 -1.90 -14.94
N ALA A 168 13.98 -1.37 -15.30
CA ALA A 168 14.73 -1.82 -16.47
C ALA A 168 14.97 -3.34 -16.47
N ALA A 169 15.26 -3.93 -15.30
CA ALA A 169 15.43 -5.38 -15.16
C ALA A 169 14.13 -6.16 -15.44
N LYS A 170 12.99 -5.67 -14.97
CA LYS A 170 11.68 -6.29 -15.23
C LYS A 170 11.33 -6.21 -16.74
N ILE A 171 11.57 -5.08 -17.37
CA ILE A 171 11.36 -4.87 -18.81
C ILE A 171 12.24 -5.86 -19.60
N ALA A 172 13.54 -5.93 -19.28
CA ALA A 172 14.45 -6.86 -19.93
C ALA A 172 14.01 -8.33 -19.75
N ALA A 173 13.56 -8.71 -18.57
CA ALA A 173 13.05 -10.05 -18.28
C ALA A 173 11.78 -10.39 -19.07
N ALA A 174 10.87 -9.46 -19.27
CA ALA A 174 9.69 -9.64 -20.13
C ALA A 174 10.12 -9.83 -21.60
N THR A 175 10.97 -8.94 -22.09
CA THR A 175 11.47 -8.99 -23.47
C THR A 175 12.20 -10.32 -23.76
N ALA A 176 13.02 -10.80 -22.82
CA ALA A 176 13.72 -12.08 -22.98
C ALA A 176 12.76 -13.30 -23.08
N ARG A 177 11.53 -13.18 -22.55
CA ARG A 177 10.47 -14.19 -22.70
C ARG A 177 9.57 -13.96 -23.91
N GLY A 178 9.82 -12.93 -24.72
CA GLY A 178 8.96 -12.53 -25.83
C GLY A 178 7.65 -11.88 -25.40
N ALA A 179 7.54 -11.45 -24.13
CA ALA A 179 6.38 -10.75 -23.60
C ALA A 179 6.53 -9.23 -23.77
N ALA A 180 5.41 -8.54 -24.01
CA ALA A 180 5.39 -7.08 -24.20
C ALA A 180 4.79 -6.39 -22.96
N PRO A 181 5.58 -5.67 -22.16
CA PRO A 181 5.04 -4.82 -21.10
C PRO A 181 4.24 -3.65 -21.69
N VAL A 182 3.43 -2.99 -20.84
CA VAL A 182 2.57 -1.85 -21.25
C VAL A 182 3.39 -0.68 -21.81
N THR A 183 4.60 -0.49 -21.31
CA THR A 183 5.59 0.49 -21.75
C THR A 183 7.00 0.01 -21.44
N HIS A 184 7.99 0.55 -22.14
CA HIS A 184 9.41 0.34 -21.83
C HIS A 184 10.01 1.50 -21.02
N ASP A 185 9.21 2.49 -20.67
CA ASP A 185 9.61 3.61 -19.81
C ASP A 185 9.15 3.38 -18.38
N THR A 186 10.11 3.41 -17.43
CA THR A 186 9.84 3.18 -16.00
C THR A 186 8.92 4.26 -15.43
N TYR A 187 9.06 5.51 -15.83
CA TYR A 187 8.25 6.61 -15.35
C TYR A 187 6.80 6.50 -15.86
N GLU A 188 6.61 6.23 -17.14
CA GLU A 188 5.27 6.01 -17.71
C GLU A 188 4.56 4.83 -17.06
N SER A 189 5.31 3.77 -16.69
CA SER A 189 4.75 2.60 -16.03
C SER A 189 4.07 2.93 -14.69
N MET A 190 4.51 3.99 -14.00
CA MET A 190 3.87 4.46 -12.76
C MET A 190 2.45 4.96 -13.04
N GLY A 191 2.24 5.68 -14.13
CA GLY A 191 0.92 6.15 -14.56
C GLY A 191 -0.03 5.00 -14.87
N ALA A 192 0.43 4.05 -15.71
CA ALA A 192 -0.35 2.87 -16.07
C ALA A 192 -0.72 2.01 -14.84
N SER A 193 0.25 1.79 -13.96
CA SER A 193 0.03 1.01 -12.74
C SER A 193 -0.96 1.68 -11.77
N ARG A 194 -0.87 3.00 -11.60
CA ARG A 194 -1.84 3.75 -10.78
C ARG A 194 -3.25 3.68 -11.36
N ALA A 195 -3.38 3.87 -12.67
CA ALA A 195 -4.67 3.80 -13.35
C ALA A 195 -5.30 2.42 -13.20
N ALA A 196 -4.54 1.34 -13.42
CA ALA A 196 -5.04 -0.02 -13.22
C ALA A 196 -5.46 -0.28 -11.76
N SER A 197 -4.67 0.19 -10.79
CA SER A 197 -5.01 0.04 -9.37
C SER A 197 -6.27 0.83 -9.00
N ALA A 198 -6.41 2.07 -9.47
CA ALA A 198 -7.61 2.89 -9.22
C ALA A 198 -8.88 2.24 -9.81
N LEU A 199 -8.79 1.71 -11.03
CA LEU A 199 -9.90 0.96 -11.64
C LEU A 199 -10.23 -0.31 -10.85
N GLY A 200 -9.23 -1.00 -10.28
CA GLY A 200 -9.45 -2.15 -9.40
C GLY A 200 -10.22 -1.78 -8.14
N VAL A 201 -9.94 -0.61 -7.54
CA VAL A 201 -10.74 -0.08 -6.42
C VAL A 201 -12.18 0.17 -6.86
N ALA A 202 -12.38 0.86 -7.98
CA ALA A 202 -13.71 1.18 -8.51
C ALA A 202 -14.54 -0.08 -8.79
N VAL A 203 -13.91 -1.13 -9.34
CA VAL A 203 -14.54 -2.45 -9.53
C VAL A 203 -14.94 -3.08 -8.20
N ALA A 204 -14.03 -3.09 -7.22
CA ALA A 204 -14.29 -3.68 -5.90
C ALA A 204 -15.44 -2.98 -5.16
N LEU A 205 -15.55 -1.67 -5.32
CA LEU A 205 -16.60 -0.86 -4.68
C LEU A 205 -17.92 -0.81 -5.49
N GLY A 206 -17.97 -1.47 -6.64
CA GLY A 206 -19.15 -1.52 -7.49
C GLY A 206 -19.45 -0.23 -8.25
N GLU A 207 -18.47 0.66 -8.39
CA GLU A 207 -18.59 1.93 -9.12
C GLU A 207 -18.47 1.72 -10.65
N ILE A 208 -17.75 0.66 -11.07
CA ILE A 208 -17.54 0.29 -12.47
C ILE A 208 -17.75 -1.21 -12.62
N ASP A 209 -18.47 -1.61 -13.66
CA ASP A 209 -18.55 -3.01 -14.05
C ASP A 209 -17.24 -3.43 -14.76
N ALA A 210 -16.58 -4.46 -14.23
CA ALA A 210 -15.35 -5.01 -14.80
C ALA A 210 -15.52 -5.44 -16.28
N ALA A 211 -16.72 -5.88 -16.68
CA ALA A 211 -17.00 -6.28 -18.06
C ALA A 211 -16.93 -5.12 -19.07
N THR A 212 -17.00 -3.87 -18.59
CA THR A 212 -16.87 -2.67 -19.44
C THR A 212 -15.44 -2.20 -19.63
N LEU A 213 -14.48 -2.84 -18.96
CA LEU A 213 -13.07 -2.47 -18.99
C LEU A 213 -12.28 -3.33 -19.96
N ALA A 214 -11.25 -2.72 -20.53
CA ALA A 214 -10.25 -3.39 -21.36
C ALA A 214 -8.89 -2.71 -21.18
N ASP A 215 -7.80 -3.40 -21.49
CA ASP A 215 -6.44 -2.86 -21.42
C ASP A 215 -6.29 -1.51 -22.13
N ALA A 216 -6.98 -1.32 -23.26
CA ALA A 216 -6.94 -0.10 -24.06
C ALA A 216 -7.52 1.13 -23.36
N ALA A 217 -8.39 0.95 -22.35
CA ALA A 217 -9.03 2.02 -21.61
C ALA A 217 -8.17 2.50 -20.41
N ILE A 218 -7.28 1.66 -19.92
CA ILE A 218 -6.50 1.95 -18.71
C ILE A 218 -5.57 3.16 -18.93
N GLY A 219 -5.75 4.21 -18.12
CA GLY A 219 -4.97 5.45 -18.19
C GLY A 219 -5.26 6.32 -19.43
N ARG A 220 -6.30 6.03 -20.20
CA ARG A 220 -6.68 6.74 -21.42
C ARG A 220 -8.10 7.23 -21.47
N ASP A 221 -9.03 6.41 -20.99
CA ASP A 221 -10.43 6.78 -20.90
C ASP A 221 -10.73 7.30 -19.49
N TRP A 222 -11.07 8.59 -19.41
CA TRP A 222 -11.35 9.33 -18.16
C TRP A 222 -12.83 9.70 -18.03
N SER A 223 -13.67 9.24 -18.94
CA SER A 223 -15.10 9.53 -18.94
C SER A 223 -15.81 8.78 -17.82
N ASP A 224 -16.71 9.45 -17.10
CA ASP A 224 -17.68 8.90 -16.13
C ASP A 224 -17.12 7.98 -15.03
N ARG A 225 -15.86 8.18 -14.60
CA ARG A 225 -15.21 7.32 -13.62
C ARG A 225 -14.75 8.11 -12.41
N GLN A 226 -15.51 8.03 -11.33
CA GLN A 226 -15.29 8.86 -10.14
C GLN A 226 -14.06 8.46 -9.32
N SER A 227 -13.69 7.17 -9.30
CA SER A 227 -12.59 6.66 -8.49
C SER A 227 -11.22 6.74 -9.16
N VAL A 228 -11.10 7.29 -10.35
CA VAL A 228 -9.87 7.27 -11.15
C VAL A 228 -9.05 8.55 -11.00
N VAL A 229 -9.45 9.43 -10.12
CA VAL A 229 -8.81 10.74 -9.95
C VAL A 229 -7.77 10.72 -8.86
#